data_17a86f4f556e79ddf8063d4497ce0260
#
_entry.id   17a86f4f556e79ddf8063d4497ce0260
#
_cell.length_a   1.000
_cell.length_b   1.000
_cell.length_c   1.000
_cell.angle_alpha   90.00
_cell.angle_beta   90.00
_cell.angle_gamma   90.00
#
_symmetry.space_group_name_H-M   'P 1'
#
loop_
_entity.id
_entity.type
_entity.pdbx_description
1 polymer ?
#
loop_
_entity_poly.entity_id
_entity_poly.type
_entity_poly.pdbx_seq_one_letter_code
_entity_poly.pdbx_strand_id
1 'polypeptide(L)'
;MKPKLSPIIFTPDNEPYLGRELLFHFDQLISSVMEQNSLTAPASHGHVLTDHQRMACQVIAQGISIALSIRELVRQGYLFGGHVLLRSLVERETILLYLHLHPEEIGRWNRGWHQGDAPSLSKMIDAIQSKLQHESPVRGKDLMSAMNSIMHAKPDSAPWNLVPLGENGVGHAVSKILNRPDLCDDLCANVIPTLVVIQAMMAAYFPDIKKPAQQIAQADAGHGADGATRRR
;
A
#
# COMPACT_ATOMS: atom_id res chain seq x y z
N MET A 1 16.07 14.19 -41.36
CA MET A 1 15.20 14.34 -40.20
C MET A 1 14.55 13.00 -39.95
N LYS A 2 14.78 12.34 -38.77
CA LYS A 2 14.06 11.07 -38.43
C LYS A 2 12.60 11.41 -38.16
N PRO A 3 11.62 10.63 -38.66
CA PRO A 3 10.22 10.88 -38.39
C PRO A 3 10.01 10.80 -36.88
N LYS A 4 9.30 11.79 -36.31
CA LYS A 4 8.91 11.79 -34.90
C LYS A 4 7.79 10.76 -34.77
N LEU A 5 8.11 9.59 -34.14
CA LEU A 5 7.12 8.55 -33.87
C LEU A 5 6.10 9.09 -32.88
N SER A 6 4.83 9.06 -33.24
CA SER A 6 3.75 9.35 -32.31
C SER A 6 3.61 8.21 -31.31
N PRO A 7 3.36 8.48 -30.03
CA PRO A 7 3.12 7.40 -29.04
C PRO A 7 1.87 6.61 -29.43
N ILE A 8 1.95 5.29 -29.33
CA ILE A 8 0.83 4.38 -29.61
C ILE A 8 -0.16 4.37 -28.43
N ILE A 9 0.34 4.65 -27.22
CA ILE A 9 -0.47 4.68 -26.00
C ILE A 9 -0.57 6.13 -25.55
N PHE A 10 -1.81 6.60 -25.39
CA PHE A 10 -2.09 7.95 -24.88
C PHE A 10 -2.43 7.87 -23.39
N THR A 11 -1.85 8.77 -22.63
CA THR A 11 -2.34 9.11 -21.31
C THR A 11 -3.41 10.21 -21.44
N PRO A 12 -4.46 10.21 -20.61
CA PRO A 12 -5.40 11.32 -20.61
C PRO A 12 -4.68 12.62 -20.21
N ASP A 13 -5.09 13.74 -20.80
CA ASP A 13 -4.56 15.06 -20.44
C ASP A 13 -4.92 15.44 -18.99
N ASN A 14 -5.99 14.85 -18.48
CA ASN A 14 -6.49 15.01 -17.11
C ASN A 14 -6.86 13.64 -16.50
N GLU A 15 -6.77 13.55 -15.19
CA GLU A 15 -7.13 12.35 -14.45
C GLU A 15 -8.66 12.16 -14.41
N PRO A 16 -9.19 10.98 -14.82
CA PRO A 16 -10.63 10.78 -14.93
C PRO A 16 -11.36 10.79 -13.57
N TYR A 17 -10.65 10.52 -12.48
CA TYR A 17 -11.21 10.41 -11.14
C TYR A 17 -10.72 11.50 -10.17
N LEU A 18 -10.02 12.51 -10.68
CA LEU A 18 -9.55 13.64 -9.87
C LEU A 18 -10.73 14.35 -9.20
N GLY A 19 -10.57 14.66 -7.91
CA GLY A 19 -11.61 15.28 -7.10
C GLY A 19 -12.52 14.30 -6.33
N ARG A 20 -12.32 12.97 -6.50
CA ARG A 20 -12.98 11.97 -5.64
C ARG A 20 -12.37 12.02 -4.23
N GLU A 21 -13.22 11.96 -3.21
CA GLU A 21 -12.83 12.07 -1.80
C GLU A 21 -11.85 10.94 -1.38
N LEU A 22 -12.18 9.69 -1.69
CA LEU A 22 -11.31 8.56 -1.36
C LEU A 22 -9.98 8.60 -2.11
N LEU A 23 -9.96 9.08 -3.36
CA LEU A 23 -8.72 9.27 -4.09
C LEU A 23 -7.84 10.35 -3.45
N PHE A 24 -8.44 11.44 -2.98
CA PHE A 24 -7.74 12.47 -2.24
C PHE A 24 -7.13 11.94 -0.93
N HIS A 25 -7.88 11.15 -0.18
CA HIS A 25 -7.35 10.50 1.03
C HIS A 25 -6.23 9.50 0.72
N PHE A 26 -6.34 8.77 -0.38
CA PHE A 26 -5.26 7.90 -0.84
C PHE A 26 -3.99 8.71 -1.15
N ASP A 27 -4.11 9.83 -1.87
CA ASP A 27 -2.98 10.71 -2.21
C ASP A 27 -2.33 11.31 -0.96
N GLN A 28 -3.12 11.75 0.01
CA GLN A 28 -2.60 12.25 1.29
C GLN A 28 -1.85 11.16 2.06
N LEU A 29 -2.43 9.97 2.15
CA LEU A 29 -1.84 8.87 2.90
C LEU A 29 -0.54 8.38 2.26
N ILE A 30 -0.51 8.17 0.94
CA ILE A 30 0.71 7.70 0.27
C ILE A 30 1.83 8.74 0.38
N SER A 31 1.50 10.04 0.32
CA SER A 31 2.48 11.11 0.57
C SER A 31 3.05 11.04 2.00
N SER A 32 2.20 10.84 3.00
CA SER A 32 2.62 10.67 4.40
C SER A 32 3.49 9.42 4.61
N VAL A 33 3.12 8.30 3.95
CA VAL A 33 3.90 7.05 3.99
C VAL A 33 5.27 7.24 3.35
N MET A 34 5.35 7.93 2.21
CA MET A 34 6.61 8.24 1.53
C MET A 34 7.51 9.16 2.37
N GLU A 35 6.93 10.19 2.99
CA GLU A 35 7.65 11.07 3.90
C GLU A 35 8.26 10.28 5.07
N GLN A 36 7.48 9.45 5.74
CA GLN A 36 7.96 8.60 6.81
C GLN A 36 9.05 7.62 6.34
N ASN A 37 8.89 7.03 5.14
CA ASN A 37 9.90 6.14 4.56
C ASN A 37 11.20 6.88 4.24
N SER A 38 11.13 8.15 3.83
CA SER A 38 12.32 8.97 3.57
C SER A 38 13.18 9.20 4.82
N LEU A 39 12.58 9.14 6.00
CA LEU A 39 13.27 9.21 7.28
C LEU A 39 13.81 7.84 7.71
N THR A 40 13.11 6.77 7.36
CA THR A 40 13.48 5.39 7.71
C THR A 40 14.64 4.89 6.85
N ALA A 41 14.65 5.21 5.56
CA ALA A 41 15.66 4.73 4.62
C ALA A 41 17.10 5.10 5.01
N PRO A 42 17.44 6.36 5.38
CA PRO A 42 18.79 6.72 5.84
C PRO A 42 19.19 5.99 7.12
N ALA A 43 18.26 5.80 8.06
CA ALA A 43 18.54 5.07 9.30
C ALA A 43 18.94 3.61 9.03
N SER A 44 18.44 3.03 7.94
CA SER A 44 18.81 1.67 7.52
C SER A 44 20.23 1.55 6.98
N HIS A 45 20.86 2.64 6.55
CA HIS A 45 22.17 2.62 5.91
C HIS A 45 23.37 2.69 6.88
N GLY A 46 23.17 3.19 8.08
CA GLY A 46 24.25 3.46 9.04
C GLY A 46 24.30 2.54 10.26
N HIS A 47 23.33 1.62 10.41
CA HIS A 47 23.18 0.82 11.63
C HIS A 47 23.14 -0.67 11.35
N VAL A 48 23.53 -1.47 12.35
CA VAL A 48 23.33 -2.92 12.33
C VAL A 48 21.84 -3.19 12.54
N LEU A 49 21.14 -3.49 11.46
CA LEU A 49 19.73 -3.81 11.49
C LEU A 49 19.48 -5.19 12.08
N THR A 50 18.44 -5.31 12.89
CA THR A 50 17.90 -6.62 13.28
C THR A 50 17.29 -7.33 12.06
N ASP A 51 17.05 -8.64 12.17
CA ASP A 51 16.40 -9.41 11.10
C ASP A 51 15.02 -8.85 10.75
N HIS A 52 14.26 -8.44 11.76
CA HIS A 52 12.95 -7.81 11.60
C HIS A 52 13.04 -6.47 10.85
N GLN A 53 14.01 -5.64 11.19
CA GLN A 53 14.23 -4.36 10.49
C GLN A 53 14.67 -4.55 9.04
N ARG A 54 15.52 -5.56 8.76
CA ARG A 54 15.90 -5.90 7.37
C ARG A 54 14.71 -6.33 6.56
N MET A 55 13.87 -7.22 7.10
CA MET A 55 12.62 -7.64 6.49
C MET A 55 11.70 -6.45 6.24
N ALA A 56 11.51 -5.59 7.26
CA ALA A 56 10.65 -4.42 7.17
C ALA A 56 11.12 -3.44 6.07
N CYS A 57 12.41 -3.13 5.98
CA CYS A 57 12.97 -2.29 4.92
C CYS A 57 12.64 -2.82 3.52
N GLN A 58 12.73 -4.14 3.35
CA GLN A 58 12.45 -4.78 2.06
C GLN A 58 10.96 -4.76 1.72
N VAL A 59 10.11 -5.19 2.64
CA VAL A 59 8.67 -5.40 2.37
C VAL A 59 7.92 -4.07 2.32
N ILE A 60 8.27 -3.09 3.17
CA ILE A 60 7.69 -1.75 3.16
C ILE A 60 7.97 -1.05 1.83
N ALA A 61 9.22 -1.07 1.37
CA ALA A 61 9.59 -0.45 0.08
C ALA A 61 8.82 -1.07 -1.10
N GLN A 62 8.61 -2.39 -1.09
CA GLN A 62 7.79 -3.08 -2.09
C GLN A 62 6.32 -2.64 -1.99
N GLY A 63 5.76 -2.55 -0.78
CA GLY A 63 4.38 -2.10 -0.56
C GLY A 63 4.15 -0.68 -1.08
N ILE A 64 5.05 0.26 -0.78
CA ILE A 64 5.00 1.63 -1.29
C ILE A 64 5.05 1.65 -2.83
N SER A 65 5.96 0.89 -3.42
CA SER A 65 6.09 0.80 -4.89
C SER A 65 4.81 0.29 -5.56
N ILE A 66 4.17 -0.74 -4.97
CA ILE A 66 2.89 -1.27 -5.46
C ILE A 66 1.78 -0.22 -5.33
N ALA A 67 1.69 0.47 -4.19
CA ALA A 67 0.69 1.51 -3.98
C ALA A 67 0.84 2.67 -4.97
N LEU A 68 2.06 3.13 -5.24
CA LEU A 68 2.35 4.12 -6.27
C LEU A 68 1.94 3.63 -7.67
N SER A 69 2.19 2.35 -7.97
CA SER A 69 1.76 1.74 -9.23
C SER A 69 0.24 1.70 -9.35
N ILE A 70 -0.47 1.37 -8.28
CA ILE A 70 -1.95 1.43 -8.24
C ILE A 70 -2.41 2.87 -8.50
N ARG A 71 -1.81 3.87 -7.83
CA ARG A 71 -2.16 5.27 -8.01
C ARG A 71 -1.97 5.74 -9.46
N GLU A 72 -0.88 5.32 -10.10
CA GLU A 72 -0.62 5.62 -11.51
C GLU A 72 -1.65 4.95 -12.43
N LEU A 73 -2.04 3.71 -12.16
CA LEU A 73 -3.08 3.03 -12.92
C LEU A 73 -4.45 3.72 -12.78
N VAL A 74 -4.79 4.21 -11.58
CA VAL A 74 -6.00 5.03 -11.35
C VAL A 74 -5.93 6.32 -12.17
N ARG A 75 -4.77 7.00 -12.16
CA ARG A 75 -4.53 8.22 -12.94
C ARG A 75 -4.78 8.02 -14.43
N GLN A 76 -4.46 6.84 -14.93
CA GLN A 76 -4.63 6.47 -16.33
C GLN A 76 -6.01 5.88 -16.65
N GLY A 77 -6.83 5.58 -15.65
CA GLY A 77 -8.11 4.90 -15.83
C GLY A 77 -8.01 3.38 -15.97
N TYR A 78 -6.86 2.77 -15.65
CA TYR A 78 -6.68 1.31 -15.69
C TYR A 78 -7.09 0.66 -14.36
N LEU A 79 -8.35 0.85 -13.96
CA LEU A 79 -8.86 0.40 -12.65
C LEU A 79 -8.73 -1.11 -12.46
N PHE A 80 -8.98 -1.92 -13.49
CA PHE A 80 -8.82 -3.38 -13.39
C PHE A 80 -7.38 -3.76 -13.01
N GLY A 81 -6.38 -3.12 -13.65
CA GLY A 81 -4.97 -3.34 -13.30
C GLY A 81 -4.65 -2.96 -11.86
N GLY A 82 -5.27 -1.87 -11.36
CA GLY A 82 -5.17 -1.47 -9.95
C GLY A 82 -5.70 -2.54 -9.00
N HIS A 83 -6.86 -3.11 -9.28
CA HIS A 83 -7.44 -4.22 -8.48
C HIS A 83 -6.58 -5.49 -8.51
N VAL A 84 -5.96 -5.82 -9.65
CA VAL A 84 -5.02 -6.94 -9.74
C VAL A 84 -3.81 -6.73 -8.81
N LEU A 85 -3.26 -5.51 -8.75
CA LEU A 85 -2.14 -5.17 -7.88
C LEU A 85 -2.51 -5.10 -6.40
N LEU A 86 -3.78 -4.82 -6.07
CA LEU A 86 -4.26 -4.74 -4.69
C LEU A 86 -3.94 -6.01 -3.89
N ARG A 87 -4.09 -7.19 -4.49
CA ARG A 87 -3.73 -8.45 -3.84
C ARG A 87 -2.25 -8.49 -3.40
N SER A 88 -1.36 -8.03 -4.28
CA SER A 88 0.07 -7.97 -3.95
C SER A 88 0.36 -6.96 -2.83
N LEU A 89 -0.38 -5.87 -2.75
CA LEU A 89 -0.26 -4.90 -1.68
C LEU A 89 -0.72 -5.49 -0.34
N VAL A 90 -1.88 -6.13 -0.30
CA VAL A 90 -2.42 -6.82 0.89
C VAL A 90 -1.46 -7.92 1.37
N GLU A 91 -0.80 -8.63 0.44
CA GLU A 91 0.20 -9.63 0.79
C GLU A 91 1.39 -9.02 1.56
N ARG A 92 1.89 -7.84 1.15
CA ARG A 92 2.99 -7.14 1.85
C ARG A 92 2.58 -6.68 3.24
N GLU A 93 1.39 -6.11 3.36
CA GLU A 93 0.80 -5.75 4.65
C GLU A 93 0.68 -6.97 5.57
N THR A 94 0.09 -8.06 5.06
CA THR A 94 -0.13 -9.29 5.83
C THR A 94 1.19 -9.89 6.31
N ILE A 95 2.22 -9.94 5.46
CA ILE A 95 3.56 -10.44 5.84
C ILE A 95 4.16 -9.58 6.95
N LEU A 96 4.10 -8.25 6.83
CA LEU A 96 4.62 -7.32 7.85
C LEU A 96 3.95 -7.55 9.19
N LEU A 97 2.62 -7.58 9.21
CA LEU A 97 1.85 -7.72 10.44
C LEU A 97 1.97 -9.13 11.02
N TYR A 98 1.96 -10.17 10.17
CA TYR A 98 2.15 -11.54 10.60
C TYR A 98 3.50 -11.75 11.30
N LEU A 99 4.60 -11.32 10.69
CA LEU A 99 5.94 -11.45 11.26
C LEU A 99 6.16 -10.54 12.49
N HIS A 100 5.42 -9.44 12.60
CA HIS A 100 5.39 -8.63 13.83
C HIS A 100 4.74 -9.37 14.99
N LEU A 101 3.63 -10.05 14.76
CA LEU A 101 2.88 -10.80 15.77
C LEU A 101 3.48 -12.19 16.04
N HIS A 102 4.26 -12.73 15.12
CA HIS A 102 4.91 -14.05 15.17
C HIS A 102 6.43 -13.93 14.93
N PRO A 103 7.18 -13.28 15.86
CA PRO A 103 8.60 -13.02 15.68
C PRO A 103 9.45 -14.29 15.53
N GLU A 104 8.97 -15.44 16.02
CA GLU A 104 9.60 -16.74 15.86
C GLU A 104 9.68 -17.21 14.39
N GLU A 105 8.82 -16.68 13.52
CA GLU A 105 8.77 -17.05 12.11
C GLU A 105 9.82 -16.29 11.24
N ILE A 106 10.44 -15.24 11.76
CA ILE A 106 11.40 -14.44 10.99
C ILE A 106 12.58 -15.26 10.45
N GLY A 107 13.06 -16.23 11.24
CA GLY A 107 14.14 -17.11 10.81
C GLY A 107 13.75 -18.01 9.64
N ARG A 108 12.50 -18.45 9.56
CA ARG A 108 11.96 -19.22 8.42
C ARG A 108 11.79 -18.33 7.19
N TRP A 109 11.28 -17.11 7.39
CA TRP A 109 11.16 -16.11 6.32
C TRP A 109 12.52 -15.77 5.71
N ASN A 110 13.54 -15.51 6.52
CA ASN A 110 14.90 -15.20 6.06
C ASN A 110 15.54 -16.34 5.24
N ARG A 111 15.16 -17.60 5.47
CA ARG A 111 15.58 -18.75 4.66
C ARG A 111 14.78 -18.92 3.38
N GLY A 112 13.83 -18.01 3.10
CA GLY A 112 13.08 -17.96 1.85
C GLY A 112 11.79 -18.77 1.85
N TRP A 113 11.25 -19.16 3.02
CA TRP A 113 10.01 -19.95 3.10
C TRP A 113 9.93 -20.98 1.95
N HIS A 114 10.73 -22.05 2.03
CA HIS A 114 10.77 -23.07 0.99
C HIS A 114 9.37 -23.58 0.64
N GLN A 115 9.20 -24.00 -0.60
CA GLN A 115 7.92 -24.45 -1.15
C GLN A 115 7.26 -25.47 -0.22
N GLY A 116 6.09 -25.11 0.33
CA GLY A 116 5.36 -25.91 1.31
C GLY A 116 5.52 -25.48 2.79
N ASP A 117 6.53 -24.69 3.12
CA ASP A 117 6.78 -24.23 4.51
C ASP A 117 6.13 -22.88 4.83
N ALA A 118 5.89 -22.05 3.82
CA ALA A 118 5.21 -20.77 4.00
C ALA A 118 3.74 -21.00 4.38
N PRO A 119 3.23 -20.35 5.44
CA PRO A 119 1.79 -20.33 5.65
C PRO A 119 1.13 -19.62 4.46
N SER A 120 -0.01 -20.15 3.99
CA SER A 120 -0.78 -19.45 2.96
C SER A 120 -1.24 -18.09 3.48
N LEU A 121 -1.46 -17.15 2.59
CA LEU A 121 -1.90 -15.79 2.96
C LEU A 121 -3.19 -15.82 3.79
N SER A 122 -4.16 -16.70 3.46
CA SER A 122 -5.37 -16.89 4.26
C SER A 122 -5.06 -17.37 5.68
N LYS A 123 -4.11 -18.28 5.86
CA LYS A 123 -3.70 -18.75 7.18
C LYS A 123 -3.01 -17.66 8.00
N MET A 124 -2.21 -16.80 7.34
CA MET A 124 -1.61 -15.64 8.02
C MET A 124 -2.68 -14.67 8.51
N ILE A 125 -3.68 -14.35 7.67
CA ILE A 125 -4.79 -13.46 8.03
C ILE A 125 -5.57 -14.05 9.21
N ASP A 126 -5.93 -15.33 9.16
CA ASP A 126 -6.65 -16.00 10.25
C ASP A 126 -5.83 -16.00 11.56
N ALA A 127 -4.51 -16.20 11.49
CA ALA A 127 -3.61 -16.14 12.65
C ALA A 127 -3.51 -14.72 13.23
N ILE A 128 -3.43 -13.68 12.37
CA ILE A 128 -3.45 -12.27 12.78
C ILE A 128 -4.76 -11.96 13.52
N GLN A 129 -5.91 -12.31 12.93
CA GLN A 129 -7.22 -12.06 13.52
C GLN A 129 -7.33 -12.73 14.89
N SER A 130 -6.90 -13.99 14.99
CA SER A 130 -6.88 -14.72 16.24
C SER A 130 -5.99 -14.07 17.31
N LYS A 131 -4.79 -13.62 16.92
CA LYS A 131 -3.83 -12.98 17.85
C LYS A 131 -4.31 -11.63 18.36
N LEU A 132 -4.98 -10.87 17.50
CA LEU A 132 -5.55 -9.56 17.85
C LEU A 132 -6.90 -9.66 18.55
N GLN A 133 -7.44 -10.87 18.73
CA GLN A 133 -8.79 -11.12 19.27
C GLN A 133 -9.86 -10.33 18.49
N HIS A 134 -9.63 -10.14 17.18
CA HIS A 134 -10.49 -9.38 16.31
C HIS A 134 -11.50 -10.31 15.65
N GLU A 135 -12.76 -10.23 16.05
CA GLU A 135 -13.86 -10.91 15.38
C GLU A 135 -14.17 -10.18 14.07
N SER A 136 -13.58 -10.63 12.98
CA SER A 136 -13.94 -10.16 11.65
C SER A 136 -15.00 -11.08 11.04
N PRO A 137 -16.08 -10.52 10.44
CA PRO A 137 -17.06 -11.31 9.71
C PRO A 137 -16.47 -11.95 8.44
N VAL A 138 -15.34 -11.42 7.96
CA VAL A 138 -14.66 -11.91 6.76
C VAL A 138 -13.46 -12.76 7.17
N ARG A 139 -13.49 -14.04 6.80
CA ARG A 139 -12.36 -14.95 7.00
C ARG A 139 -11.29 -14.71 5.94
N GLY A 140 -10.04 -14.95 6.28
CA GLY A 140 -8.92 -14.82 5.35
C GLY A 140 -9.12 -15.60 4.04
N LYS A 141 -9.78 -16.77 4.11
CA LYS A 141 -10.14 -17.56 2.92
C LYS A 141 -11.12 -16.83 1.98
N ASP A 142 -12.12 -16.15 2.54
CA ASP A 142 -13.14 -15.47 1.74
C ASP A 142 -12.56 -14.23 1.06
N LEU A 143 -11.76 -13.43 1.80
CA LEU A 143 -11.03 -12.31 1.25
C LEU A 143 -10.10 -12.75 0.10
N MET A 144 -9.35 -13.83 0.29
CA MET A 144 -8.45 -14.35 -0.72
C MET A 144 -9.20 -14.95 -1.92
N SER A 145 -10.38 -15.53 -1.71
CA SER A 145 -11.22 -16.01 -2.80
C SER A 145 -11.68 -14.86 -3.70
N ALA A 146 -12.13 -13.76 -3.12
CA ALA A 146 -12.54 -12.57 -3.86
C ALA A 146 -11.37 -11.97 -4.67
N MET A 147 -10.21 -11.78 -4.05
CA MET A 147 -9.03 -11.25 -4.75
C MET A 147 -8.51 -12.20 -5.85
N ASN A 148 -8.52 -13.51 -5.62
CA ASN A 148 -8.11 -14.50 -6.60
C ASN A 148 -9.08 -14.59 -7.78
N SER A 149 -10.35 -14.28 -7.58
CA SER A 149 -11.35 -14.22 -8.64
C SER A 149 -10.94 -13.22 -9.72
N ILE A 150 -10.52 -12.03 -9.32
CA ILE A 150 -10.04 -10.98 -10.24
C ILE A 150 -8.76 -11.43 -10.96
N MET A 151 -7.79 -11.98 -10.23
CA MET A 151 -6.50 -12.38 -10.79
C MET A 151 -6.58 -13.55 -11.76
N HIS A 152 -7.46 -14.50 -11.51
CA HIS A 152 -7.54 -15.75 -12.28
C HIS A 152 -8.70 -15.76 -13.30
N ALA A 153 -9.21 -14.58 -13.66
CA ALA A 153 -10.25 -14.40 -14.66
C ALA A 153 -11.47 -15.33 -14.46
N LYS A 154 -11.88 -15.50 -13.19
CA LYS A 154 -13.10 -16.25 -12.88
C LYS A 154 -14.34 -15.45 -13.30
N PRO A 155 -15.50 -16.10 -13.53
CA PRO A 155 -16.74 -15.41 -13.92
C PRO A 155 -17.11 -14.25 -12.97
N ASP A 156 -16.83 -14.39 -11.68
CA ASP A 156 -17.09 -13.38 -10.66
C ASP A 156 -16.27 -12.09 -10.84
N SER A 157 -15.23 -12.11 -11.68
CA SER A 157 -14.44 -10.92 -12.00
C SER A 157 -15.07 -10.06 -13.11
N ALA A 158 -16.07 -10.55 -13.81
CA ALA A 158 -16.72 -9.82 -14.90
C ALA A 158 -17.23 -8.42 -14.51
N PRO A 159 -17.83 -8.19 -13.33
CA PRO A 159 -18.29 -6.86 -12.92
C PRO A 159 -17.20 -5.78 -12.92
N TRP A 160 -15.95 -6.14 -12.71
CA TRP A 160 -14.82 -5.21 -12.67
C TRP A 160 -14.44 -4.63 -14.04
N ASN A 161 -14.93 -5.24 -15.13
CA ASN A 161 -14.72 -4.79 -16.49
C ASN A 161 -15.99 -4.29 -17.18
N LEU A 162 -17.15 -4.39 -16.52
CA LEU A 162 -18.39 -3.93 -17.08
C LEU A 162 -18.49 -2.41 -17.05
N VAL A 163 -18.86 -1.84 -18.19
CA VAL A 163 -19.10 -0.40 -18.33
C VAL A 163 -20.48 -0.17 -18.93
N PRO A 164 -21.20 0.89 -18.49
CA PRO A 164 -22.47 1.25 -19.09
C PRO A 164 -22.28 1.76 -20.52
N LEU A 165 -23.12 1.27 -21.43
CA LEU A 165 -23.20 1.66 -22.84
C LEU A 165 -24.57 2.31 -23.08
N GLY A 166 -24.71 3.60 -22.75
CA GLY A 166 -25.98 4.30 -22.85
C GLY A 166 -27.00 3.86 -21.78
N GLU A 167 -28.31 4.11 -22.04
CA GLU A 167 -29.34 3.93 -21.00
C GLU A 167 -29.63 2.47 -20.64
N ASN A 168 -29.46 1.52 -21.57
CA ASN A 168 -29.88 0.11 -21.38
C ASN A 168 -28.80 -0.91 -21.78
N GLY A 169 -27.59 -0.46 -22.10
CA GLY A 169 -26.52 -1.33 -22.56
C GLY A 169 -25.40 -1.51 -21.54
N VAL A 170 -24.81 -2.68 -21.50
CA VAL A 170 -23.56 -2.97 -20.75
C VAL A 170 -22.58 -3.61 -21.71
N GLY A 171 -21.33 -3.19 -21.62
CA GLY A 171 -20.23 -3.78 -22.39
C GLY A 171 -19.02 -4.05 -21.52
N HIS A 172 -18.06 -4.79 -22.06
CA HIS A 172 -16.78 -4.98 -21.39
C HIS A 172 -15.81 -3.88 -21.79
N ALA A 173 -15.15 -3.27 -20.81
CA ALA A 173 -14.06 -2.33 -21.07
C ALA A 173 -12.88 -3.07 -21.72
N VAL A 174 -12.39 -2.53 -22.85
CA VAL A 174 -11.26 -3.11 -23.57
C VAL A 174 -9.92 -2.68 -22.95
N SER A 175 -9.89 -1.50 -22.30
CA SER A 175 -8.67 -0.96 -21.73
C SER A 175 -8.96 -0.04 -20.54
N LYS A 176 -9.19 1.25 -20.80
CA LYS A 176 -9.44 2.27 -19.77
C LYS A 176 -10.91 2.31 -19.38
N ILE A 177 -11.16 2.46 -18.09
CA ILE A 177 -12.49 2.67 -17.52
C ILE A 177 -12.51 4.10 -16.99
N LEU A 178 -13.32 4.97 -17.61
CA LEU A 178 -13.31 6.40 -17.31
C LEU A 178 -14.61 6.89 -16.65
N ASN A 179 -15.63 6.03 -16.60
CA ASN A 179 -16.99 6.36 -16.17
C ASN A 179 -17.53 5.42 -15.06
N ARG A 180 -16.64 4.85 -14.27
CA ARG A 180 -16.98 3.98 -13.14
C ARG A 180 -16.31 4.50 -11.86
N PRO A 181 -16.82 5.64 -11.32
CA PRO A 181 -16.29 6.20 -10.07
C PRO A 181 -16.44 5.26 -8.87
N ASP A 182 -17.46 4.39 -8.88
CA ASP A 182 -17.67 3.34 -7.90
C ASP A 182 -16.51 2.34 -7.82
N LEU A 183 -15.95 1.92 -8.94
CA LEU A 183 -14.77 1.03 -8.97
C LEU A 183 -13.50 1.75 -8.49
N CYS A 184 -13.37 3.04 -8.78
CA CYS A 184 -12.27 3.84 -8.25
C CYS A 184 -12.36 3.96 -6.72
N ASP A 185 -13.55 4.26 -6.21
CA ASP A 185 -13.78 4.39 -4.77
C ASP A 185 -13.56 3.06 -4.05
N ASP A 186 -14.04 1.95 -4.61
CA ASP A 186 -13.81 0.61 -4.05
C ASP A 186 -12.31 0.28 -3.98
N LEU A 187 -11.57 0.55 -5.04
CA LEU A 187 -10.12 0.37 -5.05
C LEU A 187 -9.43 1.20 -3.96
N CYS A 188 -9.76 2.50 -3.86
CA CYS A 188 -9.20 3.38 -2.85
C CYS A 188 -9.58 2.94 -1.43
N ALA A 189 -10.83 2.52 -1.20
CA ALA A 189 -11.33 2.03 0.08
C ALA A 189 -10.57 0.79 0.58
N ASN A 190 -10.04 -0.02 -0.33
CA ASN A 190 -9.23 -1.20 0.02
C ASN A 190 -7.72 -0.88 0.15
N VAL A 191 -7.19 0.07 -0.62
CA VAL A 191 -5.78 0.49 -0.54
C VAL A 191 -5.48 1.28 0.73
N ILE A 192 -6.37 2.18 1.14
CA ILE A 192 -6.18 3.07 2.29
C ILE A 192 -5.89 2.29 3.57
N PRO A 193 -6.73 1.35 4.05
CA PRO A 193 -6.46 0.61 5.28
C PRO A 193 -5.15 -0.18 5.21
N THR A 194 -4.82 -0.76 4.07
CA THR A 194 -3.56 -1.48 3.86
C THR A 194 -2.34 -0.55 4.04
N LEU A 195 -2.39 0.66 3.49
CA LEU A 195 -1.33 1.65 3.70
C LEU A 195 -1.23 2.15 5.13
N VAL A 196 -2.37 2.29 5.84
CA VAL A 196 -2.38 2.63 7.28
C VAL A 196 -1.62 1.58 8.08
N VAL A 197 -1.85 0.29 7.82
CA VAL A 197 -1.12 -0.78 8.49
C VAL A 197 0.37 -0.75 8.14
N ILE A 198 0.73 -0.58 6.86
CA ILE A 198 2.15 -0.44 6.45
C ILE A 198 2.82 0.74 7.18
N GLN A 199 2.13 1.88 7.28
CA GLN A 199 2.61 3.05 8.02
C GLN A 199 2.80 2.77 9.50
N ALA A 200 1.86 2.09 10.13
CA ALA A 200 1.95 1.68 11.53
C ALA A 200 3.13 0.72 11.77
N MET A 201 3.35 -0.22 10.84
CA MET A 201 4.48 -1.15 10.91
C MET A 201 5.83 -0.44 10.76
N MET A 202 5.94 0.60 9.94
CA MET A 202 7.15 1.44 9.92
C MET A 202 7.46 2.01 11.30
N ALA A 203 6.47 2.56 11.99
CA ALA A 203 6.65 3.09 13.34
C ALA A 203 7.00 1.99 14.37
N ALA A 204 6.43 0.81 14.23
CA ALA A 204 6.69 -0.32 15.13
C ALA A 204 8.11 -0.90 14.97
N TYR A 205 8.61 -1.02 13.73
CA TYR A 205 9.95 -1.54 13.47
C TYR A 205 11.07 -0.51 13.65
N PHE A 206 10.74 0.80 13.58
CA PHE A 206 11.68 1.90 13.69
C PHE A 206 11.19 2.96 14.69
N PRO A 207 11.05 2.60 15.98
CA PRO A 207 10.45 3.48 16.99
C PRO A 207 11.25 4.76 17.26
N ASP A 208 12.56 4.75 16.99
CA ASP A 208 13.46 5.88 17.24
C ASP A 208 13.37 6.97 16.16
N ILE A 209 12.67 6.70 15.06
CA ILE A 209 12.49 7.66 13.98
C ILE A 209 11.33 8.60 14.31
N LYS A 210 11.67 9.80 14.78
CA LYS A 210 10.69 10.85 15.10
C LYS A 210 10.15 11.49 13.83
N LYS A 211 8.85 11.79 13.83
CA LYS A 211 8.23 12.60 12.75
C LYS A 211 8.89 13.97 12.66
N PRO A 212 9.07 14.54 11.44
CA PRO A 212 9.74 15.83 11.24
C PRO A 212 9.18 16.98 12.11
N ALA A 213 7.85 17.03 12.29
CA ALA A 213 7.20 18.04 13.14
C ALA A 213 7.66 18.00 14.62
N GLN A 214 8.04 16.84 15.13
CA GLN A 214 8.57 16.71 16.49
C GLN A 214 10.04 17.10 16.58
N GLN A 215 10.81 17.00 15.51
CA GLN A 215 12.20 17.45 15.45
C GLN A 215 12.30 18.99 15.41
N ILE A 216 11.42 19.66 14.68
CA ILE A 216 11.36 21.13 14.61
C ILE A 216 11.00 21.70 15.98
N ALA A 217 9.97 21.15 16.65
CA ALA A 217 9.56 21.61 17.98
C ALA A 217 10.66 21.42 19.06
N GLN A 218 11.52 20.40 18.94
CA GLN A 218 12.64 20.17 19.85
C GLN A 218 13.86 21.04 19.53
N ALA A 219 14.10 21.36 18.26
CA ALA A 219 15.15 22.29 17.85
C ALA A 219 14.85 23.71 18.35
N ASP A 220 13.59 24.15 18.22
CA ASP A 220 13.15 25.45 18.71
C ASP A 220 13.18 25.56 20.26
N ALA A 221 12.83 24.47 20.96
CA ALA A 221 12.92 24.41 22.43
C ALA A 221 14.37 24.41 22.95
N GLY A 222 15.32 23.84 22.18
CA GLY A 222 16.74 23.82 22.54
C GLY A 222 17.45 25.17 22.38
N HIS A 223 17.01 25.99 21.42
CA HIS A 223 17.62 27.32 21.19
C HIS A 223 17.14 28.40 22.14
N GLY A 224 16.01 28.18 22.83
CA GLY A 224 15.50 29.13 23.84
C GLY A 224 16.23 29.11 25.20
N ALA A 225 16.97 28.05 25.51
CA ALA A 225 17.59 27.87 26.82
C ALA A 225 18.99 28.49 26.94
N ASP A 226 19.72 28.70 25.85
CA ASP A 226 21.09 29.22 25.88
C ASP A 226 21.19 30.75 25.82
N GLY A 227 20.09 31.47 25.61
CA GLY A 227 20.05 32.94 25.51
C GLY A 227 19.97 33.68 26.82
N ALA A 228 19.72 33.02 27.95
CA ALA A 228 19.40 33.68 29.22
C ALA A 228 20.60 33.86 30.21
N THR A 229 21.79 33.34 29.88
CA THR A 229 22.91 33.29 30.83
C THR A 229 24.10 34.23 30.49
N ARG A 230 23.95 35.18 29.55
CA ARG A 230 25.00 36.16 29.26
C ARG A 230 24.51 37.60 29.37
N ARG A 231 24.02 38.00 30.53
CA ARG A 231 23.98 39.40 31.00
C ARG A 231 24.07 39.44 32.52
N ARG A 232 25.30 39.42 33.04
CA ARG A 232 25.71 40.12 34.29
C ARG A 232 27.19 40.49 34.18
#